data_c8ad7d99a39ebabb01ff3744f5bae096
#
_entry.id   c8ad7d99a39ebabb01ff3744f5bae096
#
_cell.length_a   1.000
_cell.length_b   1.000
_cell.length_c   1.000
_cell.angle_alpha   90.00
_cell.angle_beta   90.00
_cell.angle_gamma   90.00
#
_symmetry.space_group_name_H-M   'P 1'
#
loop_
_entity.id
_entity.type
_entity.pdbx_description
1 polymer ?
#
loop_
_entity_poly.entity_id
_entity_poly.type
_entity_poly.pdbx_seq_one_letter_code
_entity_poly.pdbx_strand_id
1 'polypeptide(L)'
;MTLVGTPTLFIDGEWCASSDGGRRPTYNPYDASVIMHVDEATANDARRAIAAAKAFFSSSDWSRRSYQDRCELLNRMADSLQKNKAELARIETIDTGKTLGESEIDIDDVTNVFRFYAKEALKLAEDKRVTGPLVPESVKSLVVHEPVGVCVLITPWNYPILQLCWKLAPALATGNVVIVKPSEVTPLSTIYLVHMMLEVGFPSGSIQLLTASGASIGSVLTESPDVDLVSFTGGLQTGRSIIRSCAETVKRCTVELGGKNPNIVFADCDLDWAIDNVTTAVFVHSGQVCSVGARLIVEESMADKLVNGVVERAQRIVMGNGLDAASETGPLVSAEHRAKIEAYVKLAQEEGAVIRCGGVRPDPVEFPHLAQGYFFLPTVLDKCDRTMRVVQEESFGPILTVERFPDGDEETAIMLANDTKYGLAGGVQSKDQARAAGSYTHLTLP
;
A
#
# COMPACT_ATOMS: atom_id res chain seq x y z
N MET A 1 24.05 -6.34 0.00
CA MET A 1 24.00 -7.38 -1.07
C MET A 1 23.89 -6.70 -2.44
N THR A 2 24.68 -7.10 -3.44
CA THR A 2 24.62 -6.47 -4.77
C THR A 2 23.69 -7.31 -5.64
N LEU A 3 22.47 -6.80 -5.95
CA LEU A 3 21.50 -7.51 -6.80
C LEU A 3 21.80 -7.33 -8.31
N VAL A 4 22.71 -6.43 -8.67
CA VAL A 4 23.01 -6.10 -10.06
C VAL A 4 23.57 -7.31 -10.80
N GLY A 5 22.92 -7.70 -11.90
CA GLY A 5 23.34 -8.80 -12.78
C GLY A 5 22.90 -10.20 -12.32
N THR A 6 22.21 -10.33 -11.18
CA THR A 6 21.65 -11.62 -10.72
C THR A 6 20.24 -11.82 -11.26
N PRO A 7 19.79 -13.09 -11.44
CA PRO A 7 18.37 -13.40 -11.71
C PRO A 7 17.47 -12.90 -10.60
N THR A 8 16.26 -12.45 -10.96
CA THR A 8 15.31 -11.83 -10.03
C THR A 8 13.97 -12.55 -9.87
N LEU A 9 13.76 -13.64 -10.62
CA LEU A 9 12.66 -14.56 -10.36
C LEU A 9 13.15 -15.65 -9.38
N PHE A 10 12.28 -16.05 -8.46
CA PHE A 10 12.54 -17.18 -7.58
C PHE A 10 11.44 -18.22 -7.75
N ILE A 11 11.75 -19.36 -8.38
CA ILE A 11 10.79 -20.39 -8.77
C ILE A 11 11.35 -21.75 -8.41
N ASP A 12 10.55 -22.56 -7.72
CA ASP A 12 10.90 -23.96 -7.34
C ASP A 12 12.21 -24.06 -6.55
N GLY A 13 12.45 -23.10 -5.67
CA GLY A 13 13.63 -23.07 -4.81
C GLY A 13 14.90 -22.50 -5.45
N GLU A 14 14.84 -21.99 -6.67
CA GLU A 14 15.98 -21.48 -7.40
C GLU A 14 15.76 -20.06 -7.94
N TRP A 15 16.82 -19.22 -7.88
CA TRP A 15 16.86 -17.95 -8.59
C TRP A 15 17.06 -18.20 -10.08
N CYS A 16 16.17 -17.67 -10.93
CA CYS A 16 16.21 -17.89 -12.36
C CYS A 16 15.86 -16.62 -13.16
N ALA A 17 16.33 -16.57 -14.39
CA ALA A 17 15.91 -15.56 -15.35
C ALA A 17 14.53 -15.89 -15.92
N SER A 18 13.89 -14.88 -16.57
CA SER A 18 12.68 -15.09 -17.35
C SER A 18 12.88 -16.13 -18.44
N SER A 19 11.86 -16.95 -18.70
CA SER A 19 11.93 -18.05 -19.69
C SER A 19 12.13 -17.58 -21.14
N ASP A 20 11.80 -16.31 -21.44
CA ASP A 20 12.04 -15.67 -22.74
C ASP A 20 13.24 -14.71 -22.74
N GLY A 21 13.92 -14.54 -21.59
CA GLY A 21 15.02 -13.60 -21.41
C GLY A 21 14.58 -12.13 -21.28
N GLY A 22 13.28 -11.86 -21.15
CA GLY A 22 12.73 -10.51 -20.99
C GLY A 22 13.20 -9.85 -19.69
N ARG A 23 13.62 -8.59 -19.77
CA ARG A 23 14.05 -7.77 -18.63
C ARG A 23 13.47 -6.38 -18.70
N ARG A 24 13.18 -5.79 -17.56
CA ARG A 24 12.64 -4.45 -17.40
C ARG A 24 13.58 -3.59 -16.55
N PRO A 25 13.87 -2.31 -16.94
CA PRO A 25 14.56 -1.37 -16.07
C PRO A 25 13.65 -0.93 -14.90
N THR A 26 14.25 -0.78 -13.72
CA THR A 26 13.68 -0.01 -12.61
C THR A 26 14.37 1.35 -12.55
N TYR A 27 13.65 2.38 -12.13
CA TYR A 27 14.13 3.75 -12.18
C TYR A 27 14.10 4.39 -10.80
N ASN A 28 15.13 5.21 -10.51
CA ASN A 28 15.09 6.11 -9.39
C ASN A 28 14.17 7.30 -9.71
N PRO A 29 13.05 7.50 -9.01
CA PRO A 29 12.12 8.57 -9.33
C PRO A 29 12.70 9.98 -9.14
N TYR A 30 13.77 10.11 -8.33
CA TYR A 30 14.43 11.39 -8.06
C TYR A 30 15.11 12.00 -9.29
N ASP A 31 15.77 11.19 -10.09
CA ASP A 31 16.58 11.63 -11.23
C ASP A 31 16.32 10.88 -12.52
N ALA A 32 15.34 9.98 -12.53
CA ALA A 32 14.99 9.12 -13.65
C ALA A 32 16.13 8.17 -14.11
N SER A 33 17.19 8.00 -13.32
CA SER A 33 18.26 7.08 -13.62
C SER A 33 17.83 5.63 -13.50
N VAL A 34 18.40 4.73 -14.29
CA VAL A 34 18.17 3.29 -14.17
C VAL A 34 18.91 2.76 -12.95
N ILE A 35 18.19 2.15 -12.01
CA ILE A 35 18.78 1.50 -10.84
C ILE A 35 19.35 0.14 -11.25
N MET A 36 18.51 -0.71 -11.84
CA MET A 36 18.90 -2.02 -12.35
C MET A 36 17.85 -2.56 -13.33
N HIS A 37 18.18 -3.70 -13.97
CA HIS A 37 17.20 -4.45 -14.75
C HIS A 37 16.76 -5.68 -13.99
N VAL A 38 15.46 -5.89 -13.88
CA VAL A 38 14.82 -7.08 -13.29
C VAL A 38 14.26 -7.98 -14.40
N ASP A 39 14.18 -9.28 -14.14
CA ASP A 39 13.56 -10.21 -15.09
C ASP A 39 12.04 -9.97 -15.16
N GLU A 40 11.46 -10.06 -16.34
CA GLU A 40 10.02 -9.91 -16.59
C GLU A 40 9.42 -11.31 -16.79
N ALA A 41 8.78 -11.85 -15.76
CA ALA A 41 8.19 -13.20 -15.80
C ALA A 41 7.12 -13.32 -16.89
N THR A 42 7.14 -14.43 -17.60
CA THR A 42 6.14 -14.80 -18.61
C THR A 42 4.96 -15.55 -17.98
N ALA A 43 3.89 -15.74 -18.76
CA ALA A 43 2.80 -16.63 -18.38
C ALA A 43 3.26 -18.07 -18.11
N ASN A 44 4.32 -18.53 -18.78
CA ASN A 44 4.90 -19.85 -18.55
C ASN A 44 5.62 -19.91 -17.20
N ASP A 45 6.38 -18.87 -16.83
CA ASP A 45 7.03 -18.79 -15.52
C ASP A 45 5.99 -18.75 -14.37
N ALA A 46 4.88 -18.03 -14.58
CA ALA A 46 3.78 -18.02 -13.61
C ALA A 46 3.14 -19.40 -13.43
N ARG A 47 2.92 -20.17 -14.51
CA ARG A 47 2.41 -21.54 -14.41
C ARG A 47 3.41 -22.47 -13.70
N ARG A 48 4.70 -22.34 -13.96
CA ARG A 48 5.76 -23.09 -13.26
C ARG A 48 5.75 -22.78 -11.76
N ALA A 49 5.66 -21.50 -11.38
CA ALA A 49 5.60 -21.09 -9.98
C ALA A 49 4.34 -21.62 -9.26
N ILE A 50 3.18 -21.61 -9.93
CA ILE A 50 1.94 -22.21 -9.39
C ILE A 50 2.12 -23.71 -9.18
N ALA A 51 2.63 -24.45 -10.18
CA ALA A 51 2.86 -25.89 -10.09
C ALA A 51 3.84 -26.23 -8.96
N ALA A 52 4.95 -25.50 -8.84
CA ALA A 52 5.93 -25.66 -7.79
C ALA A 52 5.33 -25.40 -6.39
N ALA A 53 4.58 -24.32 -6.22
CA ALA A 53 3.90 -24.00 -4.97
C ALA A 53 2.89 -25.08 -4.56
N LYS A 54 2.09 -25.58 -5.49
CA LYS A 54 1.11 -26.66 -5.25
C LYS A 54 1.78 -27.97 -4.89
N ALA A 55 2.83 -28.35 -5.62
CA ALA A 55 3.61 -29.56 -5.34
C ALA A 55 4.25 -29.49 -3.95
N PHE A 56 4.87 -28.36 -3.60
CA PHE A 56 5.50 -28.16 -2.29
C PHE A 56 4.47 -28.20 -1.16
N PHE A 57 3.33 -27.51 -1.29
CA PHE A 57 2.25 -27.56 -0.30
C PHE A 57 1.76 -28.97 -0.04
N SER A 58 1.61 -29.78 -1.08
CA SER A 58 1.05 -31.14 -1.00
C SER A 58 2.05 -32.19 -0.47
N SER A 59 3.34 -32.03 -0.79
CA SER A 59 4.36 -33.06 -0.52
C SER A 59 5.27 -32.76 0.67
N SER A 60 5.44 -31.49 1.04
CA SER A 60 6.35 -31.12 2.13
C SER A 60 5.70 -31.19 3.51
N ASP A 61 6.54 -31.14 4.54
CA ASP A 61 6.09 -31.07 5.93
C ASP A 61 5.78 -29.62 6.37
N TRP A 62 5.92 -28.64 5.49
CA TRP A 62 5.78 -27.21 5.83
C TRP A 62 4.41 -26.89 6.44
N SER A 63 3.33 -27.30 5.81
CA SER A 63 1.96 -27.06 6.29
C SER A 63 1.65 -27.79 7.61
N ARG A 64 2.37 -28.89 7.88
CA ARG A 64 2.24 -29.71 9.10
C ARG A 64 3.21 -29.32 10.21
N ARG A 65 4.18 -28.44 9.95
CA ARG A 65 5.06 -27.91 11.00
C ARG A 65 4.25 -27.29 12.12
N SER A 66 4.74 -27.41 13.35
CA SER A 66 4.10 -26.77 14.50
C SER A 66 4.01 -25.25 14.30
N TYR A 67 3.01 -24.64 14.90
CA TYR A 67 2.93 -23.17 14.96
C TYR A 67 4.19 -22.59 15.60
N GLN A 68 4.76 -23.26 16.63
CA GLN A 68 5.98 -22.84 17.29
C GLN A 68 7.16 -22.72 16.30
N ASP A 69 7.41 -23.73 15.49
CA ASP A 69 8.53 -23.73 14.53
C ASP A 69 8.38 -22.62 13.48
N ARG A 70 7.15 -22.40 12.98
CA ARG A 70 6.89 -21.33 12.03
C ARG A 70 7.06 -19.96 12.68
N CYS A 71 6.57 -19.78 13.90
CA CYS A 71 6.71 -18.53 14.66
C CYS A 71 8.17 -18.21 15.00
N GLU A 72 9.01 -19.20 15.22
CA GLU A 72 10.46 -19.01 15.39
C GLU A 72 11.11 -18.47 14.12
N LEU A 73 10.69 -18.93 12.93
CA LEU A 73 11.14 -18.39 11.64
C LEU A 73 10.71 -16.93 11.47
N LEU A 74 9.47 -16.60 11.84
CA LEU A 74 9.00 -15.21 11.79
C LEU A 74 9.80 -14.31 12.72
N ASN A 75 10.11 -14.74 13.94
CA ASN A 75 10.94 -13.96 14.86
C ASN A 75 12.36 -13.78 14.33
N ARG A 76 12.98 -14.82 13.78
CA ARG A 76 14.30 -14.71 13.11
C ARG A 76 14.25 -13.73 11.93
N MET A 77 13.14 -13.69 11.19
CA MET A 77 12.95 -12.73 10.12
C MET A 77 12.86 -11.30 10.65
N ALA A 78 12.13 -11.07 11.74
CA ALA A 78 12.05 -9.77 12.42
C ALA A 78 13.42 -9.29 12.88
N ASP A 79 14.24 -10.18 13.46
CA ASP A 79 15.62 -9.85 13.89
C ASP A 79 16.52 -9.53 12.69
N SER A 80 16.37 -10.26 11.58
CA SER A 80 17.10 -9.99 10.33
C SER A 80 16.69 -8.64 9.72
N LEU A 81 15.40 -8.30 9.71
CA LEU A 81 14.89 -7.00 9.26
C LEU A 81 15.49 -5.85 10.06
N GLN A 82 15.46 -5.96 11.39
CA GLN A 82 16.03 -4.95 12.27
C GLN A 82 17.54 -4.77 12.04
N LYS A 83 18.27 -5.87 11.86
CA LYS A 83 19.72 -5.85 11.57
C LYS A 83 20.04 -5.17 10.24
N ASN A 84 19.19 -5.36 9.23
CA ASN A 84 19.40 -4.82 7.87
C ASN A 84 18.57 -3.56 7.58
N LYS A 85 17.99 -2.91 8.61
CA LYS A 85 17.09 -1.78 8.49
C LYS A 85 17.63 -0.68 7.58
N ALA A 86 18.85 -0.22 7.80
CA ALA A 86 19.43 0.88 7.05
C ALA A 86 19.56 0.58 5.55
N GLU A 87 19.96 -0.64 5.18
CA GLU A 87 20.10 -1.03 3.77
C GLU A 87 18.71 -1.18 3.11
N LEU A 88 17.76 -1.83 3.79
CA LEU A 88 16.38 -1.97 3.30
C LEU A 88 15.71 -0.61 3.11
N ALA A 89 15.79 0.28 4.09
CA ALA A 89 15.22 1.62 4.01
C ALA A 89 15.84 2.41 2.85
N ARG A 90 17.15 2.30 2.65
CA ARG A 90 17.83 2.91 1.51
C ARG A 90 17.31 2.38 0.15
N ILE A 91 17.13 1.05 0.04
CA ILE A 91 16.58 0.43 -1.17
C ILE A 91 15.15 0.91 -1.41
N GLU A 92 14.30 0.91 -0.40
CA GLU A 92 12.92 1.37 -0.46
C GLU A 92 12.84 2.84 -0.92
N THR A 93 13.68 3.71 -0.35
CA THR A 93 13.79 5.14 -0.72
C THR A 93 14.16 5.31 -2.19
N ILE A 94 15.18 4.61 -2.68
CA ILE A 94 15.64 4.74 -4.07
C ILE A 94 14.61 4.21 -5.06
N ASP A 95 13.92 3.13 -4.72
CA ASP A 95 12.96 2.46 -5.60
C ASP A 95 11.62 3.22 -5.67
N THR A 96 11.17 3.79 -4.54
CA THR A 96 9.85 4.45 -4.45
C THR A 96 9.90 5.98 -4.55
N GLY A 97 11.06 6.57 -4.25
CA GLY A 97 11.22 8.03 -4.14
C GLY A 97 10.81 8.63 -2.79
N LYS A 98 10.26 7.86 -1.83
CA LYS A 98 9.91 8.37 -0.50
C LYS A 98 11.15 8.78 0.30
N THR A 99 10.98 9.53 1.39
CA THR A 99 12.10 9.91 2.24
C THR A 99 12.68 8.73 3.01
N LEU A 100 13.96 8.82 3.39
CA LEU A 100 14.62 7.78 4.17
C LEU A 100 13.92 7.58 5.53
N GLY A 101 13.46 8.67 6.15
CA GLY A 101 12.71 8.58 7.40
C GLY A 101 11.40 7.80 7.27
N GLU A 102 10.65 8.01 6.18
CA GLU A 102 9.45 7.22 5.88
C GLU A 102 9.80 5.75 5.66
N SER A 103 10.87 5.46 4.91
CA SER A 103 11.32 4.08 4.67
C SER A 103 11.80 3.39 5.95
N GLU A 104 12.45 4.11 6.87
CA GLU A 104 12.87 3.56 8.18
C GLU A 104 11.67 3.19 9.05
N ILE A 105 10.60 4.00 9.03
CA ILE A 105 9.34 3.68 9.70
C ILE A 105 8.71 2.43 9.07
N ASP A 106 8.70 2.31 7.74
CA ASP A 106 8.20 1.12 7.07
C ASP A 106 8.91 -0.16 7.52
N ILE A 107 10.25 -0.12 7.67
CA ILE A 107 11.00 -1.30 8.12
C ILE A 107 10.74 -1.63 9.60
N ASP A 108 10.54 -0.62 10.46
CA ASP A 108 10.13 -0.84 11.84
C ASP A 108 8.73 -1.49 11.91
N ASP A 109 7.79 -1.00 11.10
CA ASP A 109 6.45 -1.56 11.01
C ASP A 109 6.46 -3.00 10.49
N VAL A 110 7.23 -3.28 9.44
CA VAL A 110 7.42 -4.65 8.92
C VAL A 110 7.99 -5.58 9.99
N THR A 111 9.01 -5.12 10.74
CA THR A 111 9.57 -5.86 11.87
C THR A 111 8.50 -6.20 12.92
N ASN A 112 7.69 -5.21 13.28
CA ASN A 112 6.60 -5.38 14.24
C ASN A 112 5.50 -6.32 13.72
N VAL A 113 5.18 -6.28 12.44
CA VAL A 113 4.21 -7.19 11.79
C VAL A 113 4.65 -8.65 11.93
N PHE A 114 5.93 -8.96 11.65
CA PHE A 114 6.46 -10.32 11.83
C PHE A 114 6.38 -10.76 13.30
N ARG A 115 6.76 -9.90 14.26
CA ARG A 115 6.66 -10.19 15.70
C ARG A 115 5.22 -10.39 16.15
N PHE A 116 4.30 -9.54 15.66
CA PHE A 116 2.88 -9.63 15.96
C PHE A 116 2.31 -10.98 15.52
N TYR A 117 2.51 -11.39 14.26
CA TYR A 117 1.98 -12.65 13.77
C TYR A 117 2.69 -13.87 14.35
N ALA A 118 3.98 -13.77 14.70
CA ALA A 118 4.66 -14.80 15.47
C ALA A 118 3.99 -15.08 16.82
N LYS A 119 3.47 -14.04 17.47
CA LYS A 119 2.73 -14.16 18.73
C LYS A 119 1.29 -14.61 18.54
N GLU A 120 0.57 -13.98 17.61
CA GLU A 120 -0.86 -14.23 17.41
C GLU A 120 -1.14 -15.64 16.86
N ALA A 121 -0.28 -16.16 15.96
CA ALA A 121 -0.46 -17.50 15.40
C ALA A 121 -0.37 -18.61 16.45
N LEU A 122 0.39 -18.42 17.54
CA LEU A 122 0.44 -19.38 18.65
C LEU A 122 -0.93 -19.61 19.31
N LYS A 123 -1.82 -18.61 19.27
CA LYS A 123 -3.19 -18.75 19.79
C LYS A 123 -4.06 -19.70 18.96
N LEU A 124 -3.64 -20.02 17.72
CA LEU A 124 -4.33 -20.97 16.85
C LEU A 124 -3.83 -22.41 17.01
N ALA A 125 -2.78 -22.62 17.84
CA ALA A 125 -2.14 -23.92 18.00
C ALA A 125 -3.04 -24.95 18.71
N GLU A 126 -4.05 -24.51 19.44
CA GLU A 126 -4.93 -25.37 20.21
C GLU A 126 -6.29 -25.54 19.54
N ASP A 127 -6.71 -26.78 19.36
CA ASP A 127 -8.06 -27.11 18.91
C ASP A 127 -9.09 -26.67 19.96
N LYS A 128 -10.11 -25.92 19.53
CA LYS A 128 -11.17 -25.46 20.42
C LYS A 128 -12.35 -26.42 20.39
N ARG A 129 -12.62 -27.03 21.56
CA ARG A 129 -13.85 -27.80 21.73
C ARG A 129 -15.06 -26.83 21.74
N VAL A 130 -16.02 -27.09 20.87
CA VAL A 130 -17.28 -26.34 20.87
C VAL A 130 -18.20 -26.97 21.94
N THR A 131 -18.62 -26.15 22.90
CA THR A 131 -19.57 -26.52 23.94
C THR A 131 -20.72 -25.51 23.93
N GLY A 132 -21.90 -25.94 24.35
CA GLY A 132 -23.07 -25.06 24.47
C GLY A 132 -24.37 -25.85 24.40
N PRO A 133 -25.50 -25.17 24.63
CA PRO A 133 -26.83 -25.83 24.76
C PRO A 133 -27.28 -26.51 23.44
N LEU A 134 -26.67 -26.15 22.31
CA LEU A 134 -26.95 -26.75 20.99
C LEU A 134 -26.07 -27.95 20.65
N VAL A 135 -25.06 -28.29 21.49
CA VAL A 135 -24.15 -29.43 21.29
C VAL A 135 -24.49 -30.49 22.32
N PRO A 136 -25.16 -31.60 21.95
CA PRO A 136 -25.44 -32.69 22.88
C PRO A 136 -24.15 -33.25 23.49
N GLU A 137 -24.22 -33.69 24.75
CA GLU A 137 -23.05 -34.30 25.45
C GLU A 137 -22.45 -35.50 24.70
N SER A 138 -23.30 -36.23 23.95
CA SER A 138 -22.86 -37.35 23.12
C SER A 138 -22.10 -36.95 21.84
N VAL A 139 -22.04 -35.64 21.52
CA VAL A 139 -21.36 -35.13 20.33
C VAL A 139 -20.07 -34.45 20.73
N LYS A 140 -18.95 -34.81 20.10
CA LYS A 140 -17.68 -34.11 20.18
C LYS A 140 -17.53 -33.22 18.95
N SER A 141 -17.53 -31.90 19.16
CA SER A 141 -17.31 -30.91 18.09
C SER A 141 -16.00 -30.16 18.37
N LEU A 142 -15.14 -30.06 17.35
CA LEU A 142 -13.86 -29.37 17.41
C LEU A 142 -13.79 -28.33 16.30
N VAL A 143 -13.17 -27.19 16.58
CA VAL A 143 -12.73 -26.21 15.58
C VAL A 143 -11.24 -26.36 15.42
N VAL A 144 -10.82 -26.69 14.21
CA VAL A 144 -9.41 -26.90 13.83
C VAL A 144 -9.04 -25.85 12.79
N HIS A 145 -7.86 -25.22 12.95
CA HIS A 145 -7.33 -24.26 11.98
C HIS A 145 -6.32 -24.95 11.07
N GLU A 146 -6.60 -24.93 9.77
CA GLU A 146 -5.74 -25.51 8.73
C GLU A 146 -5.28 -24.43 7.74
N PRO A 147 -4.07 -24.59 7.12
CA PRO A 147 -3.62 -23.74 6.04
C PRO A 147 -4.64 -23.72 4.89
N VAL A 148 -4.79 -22.55 4.25
CA VAL A 148 -5.68 -22.41 3.08
C VAL A 148 -5.10 -23.12 1.86
N GLY A 149 -3.78 -23.07 1.66
CA GLY A 149 -3.09 -23.66 0.52
C GLY A 149 -2.08 -22.74 -0.14
N VAL A 150 -2.19 -22.56 -1.45
CA VAL A 150 -1.36 -21.65 -2.26
C VAL A 150 -1.99 -20.26 -2.27
N CYS A 151 -1.28 -19.27 -1.75
CA CYS A 151 -1.70 -17.88 -1.64
C CYS A 151 -0.92 -16.99 -2.62
N VAL A 152 -1.60 -16.29 -3.51
CA VAL A 152 -1.00 -15.27 -4.38
C VAL A 152 -1.09 -13.91 -3.69
N LEU A 153 0.07 -13.25 -3.51
CA LEU A 153 0.20 -11.96 -2.84
C LEU A 153 0.62 -10.92 -3.88
N ILE A 154 -0.28 -10.00 -4.23
CA ILE A 154 -0.05 -8.96 -5.22
C ILE A 154 -0.01 -7.61 -4.50
N THR A 155 1.10 -6.88 -4.65
CA THR A 155 1.37 -5.65 -3.89
C THR A 155 1.55 -4.43 -4.77
N PRO A 156 1.19 -3.23 -4.26
CA PRO A 156 1.33 -1.97 -4.97
C PRO A 156 2.77 -1.46 -4.94
N TRP A 157 2.99 -0.32 -5.57
CA TRP A 157 4.30 0.31 -5.71
C TRP A 157 4.65 1.35 -4.62
N ASN A 158 3.65 1.84 -3.86
CA ASN A 158 3.87 2.95 -2.92
C ASN A 158 4.48 2.52 -1.57
N TYR A 159 4.10 1.34 -1.06
CA TYR A 159 4.64 0.73 0.16
C TYR A 159 4.98 -0.75 -0.12
N PRO A 160 5.95 -1.03 -1.01
CA PRO A 160 6.20 -2.38 -1.52
C PRO A 160 6.42 -3.41 -0.43
N ILE A 161 7.40 -3.17 0.45
CA ILE A 161 7.77 -4.13 1.50
C ILE A 161 6.69 -4.21 2.60
N LEU A 162 6.11 -3.08 3.02
CA LEU A 162 5.11 -3.03 4.08
C LEU A 162 3.84 -3.77 3.68
N GLN A 163 3.29 -3.44 2.50
CA GLN A 163 2.08 -4.07 1.96
C GLN A 163 2.28 -5.57 1.68
N LEU A 164 3.48 -5.98 1.30
CA LEU A 164 3.80 -7.40 1.18
C LEU A 164 3.76 -8.08 2.55
N CYS A 165 4.43 -7.52 3.55
CA CYS A 165 4.58 -8.18 4.84
C CYS A 165 3.27 -8.32 5.62
N TRP A 166 2.32 -7.39 5.43
CA TRP A 166 0.95 -7.52 5.98
C TRP A 166 0.21 -8.77 5.46
N LYS A 167 0.58 -9.26 4.26
CA LYS A 167 0.03 -10.47 3.65
C LYS A 167 0.91 -11.70 3.91
N LEU A 168 2.21 -11.52 3.82
CA LEU A 168 3.22 -12.57 3.88
C LEU A 168 3.32 -13.20 5.28
N ALA A 169 3.43 -12.37 6.31
CA ALA A 169 3.62 -12.85 7.67
C ALA A 169 2.47 -13.75 8.16
N PRO A 170 1.17 -13.34 8.04
CA PRO A 170 0.07 -14.23 8.42
C PRO A 170 -0.04 -15.49 7.55
N ALA A 171 0.24 -15.39 6.24
CA ALA A 171 0.19 -16.54 5.34
C ALA A 171 1.22 -17.62 5.76
N LEU A 172 2.46 -17.21 6.03
CA LEU A 172 3.52 -18.12 6.47
C LEU A 172 3.32 -18.63 7.90
N ALA A 173 2.86 -17.78 8.81
CA ALA A 173 2.55 -18.17 10.19
C ALA A 173 1.53 -19.31 10.25
N THR A 174 0.56 -19.30 9.34
CA THR A 174 -0.50 -20.31 9.26
C THR A 174 -0.17 -21.48 8.33
N GLY A 175 1.07 -21.57 7.81
CA GLY A 175 1.57 -22.74 7.06
C GLY A 175 1.19 -22.78 5.58
N ASN A 176 0.79 -21.64 5.00
CA ASN A 176 0.53 -21.53 3.57
C ASN A 176 1.83 -21.44 2.76
N VAL A 177 1.72 -21.70 1.46
CA VAL A 177 2.76 -21.44 0.45
C VAL A 177 2.38 -20.17 -0.32
N VAL A 178 3.34 -19.32 -0.60
CA VAL A 178 3.07 -18.03 -1.20
C VAL A 178 3.72 -17.84 -2.57
N ILE A 179 2.99 -17.16 -3.47
CA ILE A 179 3.50 -16.65 -4.73
C ILE A 179 3.41 -15.14 -4.64
N VAL A 180 4.56 -14.48 -4.58
CA VAL A 180 4.67 -13.02 -4.43
C VAL A 180 4.81 -12.37 -5.80
N LYS A 181 3.93 -11.41 -6.10
CA LYS A 181 4.02 -10.53 -7.26
C LYS A 181 4.07 -9.08 -6.80
N PRO A 182 5.25 -8.48 -6.65
CA PRO A 182 5.38 -7.05 -6.41
C PRO A 182 4.92 -6.23 -7.62
N SER A 183 4.73 -4.94 -7.42
CA SER A 183 4.58 -4.03 -8.54
C SER A 183 5.84 -4.07 -9.42
N GLU A 184 5.64 -3.99 -10.73
CA GLU A 184 6.72 -3.89 -11.71
C GLU A 184 7.51 -2.59 -11.60
N VAL A 185 6.98 -1.59 -10.90
CA VAL A 185 7.60 -0.28 -10.74
C VAL A 185 8.62 -0.28 -9.61
N THR A 186 8.31 -0.97 -8.50
CA THR A 186 9.11 -0.95 -7.27
C THR A 186 9.31 -2.35 -6.68
N PRO A 187 10.05 -3.25 -7.33
CA PRO A 187 10.20 -4.63 -6.89
C PRO A 187 11.39 -4.87 -5.96
N LEU A 188 12.31 -3.91 -5.79
CA LEU A 188 13.66 -4.18 -5.28
C LEU A 188 13.68 -4.62 -3.82
N SER A 189 12.95 -3.96 -2.93
CA SER A 189 12.88 -4.35 -1.53
C SER A 189 12.23 -5.73 -1.33
N THR A 190 11.28 -6.09 -2.21
CA THR A 190 10.68 -7.42 -2.23
C THR A 190 11.68 -8.51 -2.62
N ILE A 191 12.50 -8.26 -3.65
CA ILE A 191 13.57 -9.19 -4.06
C ILE A 191 14.55 -9.41 -2.91
N TYR A 192 14.96 -8.31 -2.27
CA TYR A 192 15.88 -8.37 -1.13
C TYR A 192 15.28 -9.14 0.06
N LEU A 193 13.98 -8.93 0.34
CA LEU A 193 13.26 -9.65 1.39
C LEU A 193 13.28 -11.17 1.17
N VAL A 194 13.08 -11.64 -0.07
CA VAL A 194 13.10 -13.08 -0.39
C VAL A 194 14.49 -13.67 -0.14
N HIS A 195 15.57 -12.97 -0.49
CA HIS A 195 16.93 -13.40 -0.14
C HIS A 195 17.10 -13.57 1.37
N MET A 196 16.67 -12.56 2.15
CA MET A 196 16.74 -12.61 3.62
C MET A 196 15.92 -13.78 4.20
N MET A 197 14.75 -14.07 3.64
CA MET A 197 13.92 -15.21 4.08
C MET A 197 14.65 -16.55 3.93
N LEU A 198 15.35 -16.73 2.82
CA LEU A 198 16.13 -17.95 2.59
C LEU A 198 17.32 -18.02 3.57
N GLU A 199 18.00 -16.92 3.84
CA GLU A 199 19.10 -16.83 4.81
C GLU A 199 18.67 -17.19 6.25
N VAL A 200 17.46 -16.74 6.67
CA VAL A 200 16.93 -17.09 8.00
C VAL A 200 16.35 -18.49 8.10
N GLY A 201 16.27 -19.22 6.96
CA GLY A 201 15.94 -20.63 6.90
C GLY A 201 14.47 -20.95 6.61
N PHE A 202 13.70 -20.06 5.99
CA PHE A 202 12.44 -20.46 5.39
C PHE A 202 12.69 -21.52 4.31
N PRO A 203 11.88 -22.58 4.23
CA PRO A 203 12.01 -23.56 3.17
C PRO A 203 11.87 -22.92 1.80
N SER A 204 12.79 -23.19 0.88
CA SER A 204 12.82 -22.55 -0.43
C SER A 204 11.55 -22.74 -1.26
N GLY A 205 10.87 -23.88 -1.11
CA GLY A 205 9.59 -24.13 -1.78
C GLY A 205 8.39 -23.37 -1.17
N SER A 206 8.53 -22.80 0.05
CA SER A 206 7.43 -22.07 0.70
C SER A 206 7.11 -20.72 0.07
N ILE A 207 7.99 -20.20 -0.77
CA ILE A 207 7.86 -18.92 -1.44
C ILE A 207 8.24 -19.03 -2.92
N GLN A 208 7.50 -18.32 -3.77
CA GLN A 208 7.83 -18.08 -5.17
C GLN A 208 7.80 -16.54 -5.38
N LEU A 209 8.70 -16.01 -6.21
CA LEU A 209 8.74 -14.58 -6.54
C LEU A 209 8.69 -14.37 -8.06
N LEU A 210 7.75 -13.56 -8.51
CA LEU A 210 7.54 -13.24 -9.91
C LEU A 210 7.55 -11.72 -10.10
N THR A 211 8.66 -11.16 -10.53
CA THR A 211 8.74 -9.79 -11.00
C THR A 211 8.16 -9.71 -12.41
N ALA A 212 7.01 -9.03 -12.56
CA ALA A 212 6.30 -8.92 -13.83
C ALA A 212 5.23 -7.83 -13.80
N SER A 213 4.82 -7.35 -14.97
CA SER A 213 3.64 -6.50 -15.08
C SER A 213 2.35 -7.27 -14.73
N GLY A 214 1.35 -6.54 -14.22
CA GLY A 214 0.02 -7.12 -13.99
C GLY A 214 -0.63 -7.62 -15.28
N ALA A 215 -0.34 -6.98 -16.41
CA ALA A 215 -0.88 -7.34 -17.71
C ALA A 215 -0.33 -8.69 -18.23
N SER A 216 0.93 -9.03 -17.92
CA SER A 216 1.57 -10.26 -18.44
C SER A 216 1.16 -11.53 -17.71
N ILE A 217 1.03 -11.48 -16.37
CA ILE A 217 0.82 -12.71 -15.57
C ILE A 217 -0.39 -12.64 -14.62
N GLY A 218 -1.04 -11.47 -14.48
CA GLY A 218 -2.10 -11.27 -13.49
C GLY A 218 -3.26 -12.26 -13.62
N SER A 219 -3.79 -12.44 -14.83
CA SER A 219 -4.87 -13.39 -15.10
C SER A 219 -4.45 -14.84 -14.85
N VAL A 220 -3.22 -15.22 -15.25
CA VAL A 220 -2.69 -16.56 -15.01
C VAL A 220 -2.69 -16.91 -13.51
N LEU A 221 -2.31 -15.93 -12.67
CA LEU A 221 -2.28 -16.11 -11.21
C LEU A 221 -3.69 -16.16 -10.60
N THR A 222 -4.59 -15.27 -11.04
CA THR A 222 -5.91 -15.12 -10.41
C THR A 222 -6.94 -16.15 -10.89
N GLU A 223 -6.81 -16.65 -12.11
CA GLU A 223 -7.74 -17.62 -12.71
C GLU A 223 -7.37 -19.09 -12.43
N SER A 224 -6.11 -19.35 -12.07
CA SER A 224 -5.63 -20.74 -11.85
C SER A 224 -6.42 -21.47 -10.76
N PRO A 225 -6.94 -22.69 -11.00
CA PRO A 225 -7.62 -23.49 -9.99
C PRO A 225 -6.68 -24.03 -8.91
N ASP A 226 -5.36 -24.00 -9.12
CA ASP A 226 -4.34 -24.43 -8.16
C ASP A 226 -3.93 -23.32 -7.17
N VAL A 227 -4.53 -22.14 -7.29
CA VAL A 227 -4.42 -21.03 -6.34
C VAL A 227 -5.66 -21.03 -5.44
N ASP A 228 -5.46 -21.06 -4.14
CA ASP A 228 -6.53 -21.20 -3.14
C ASP A 228 -6.96 -19.84 -2.55
N LEU A 229 -6.07 -18.82 -2.58
CA LEU A 229 -6.34 -17.46 -2.09
C LEU A 229 -5.56 -16.44 -2.93
N VAL A 230 -6.22 -15.31 -3.23
CA VAL A 230 -5.57 -14.11 -3.78
C VAL A 230 -5.72 -12.96 -2.80
N SER A 231 -4.59 -12.38 -2.38
CA SER A 231 -4.56 -11.14 -1.60
C SER A 231 -3.96 -10.03 -2.45
N PHE A 232 -4.74 -8.99 -2.70
CA PHE A 232 -4.40 -7.88 -3.58
C PHE A 232 -4.48 -6.54 -2.86
N THR A 233 -3.51 -5.66 -3.11
CA THR A 233 -3.63 -4.23 -2.81
C THR A 233 -3.33 -3.43 -4.07
N GLY A 234 -4.21 -2.48 -4.41
CA GLY A 234 -4.05 -1.62 -5.57
C GLY A 234 -5.33 -0.91 -6.01
N GLY A 235 -5.40 -0.52 -7.27
CA GLY A 235 -6.51 0.28 -7.79
C GLY A 235 -7.84 -0.47 -7.86
N LEU A 236 -8.95 0.26 -7.67
CA LEU A 236 -10.32 -0.25 -7.62
C LEU A 236 -10.70 -1.11 -8.86
N GLN A 237 -10.31 -0.71 -10.07
CA GLN A 237 -10.67 -1.44 -11.29
C GLN A 237 -10.00 -2.81 -11.36
N THR A 238 -8.72 -2.87 -11.00
CA THR A 238 -7.97 -4.13 -10.93
C THR A 238 -8.55 -5.04 -9.85
N GLY A 239 -8.89 -4.48 -8.66
CA GLY A 239 -9.54 -5.25 -7.59
C GLY A 239 -10.85 -5.87 -8.04
N ARG A 240 -11.71 -5.12 -8.75
CA ARG A 240 -12.97 -5.65 -9.33
C ARG A 240 -12.72 -6.79 -10.32
N SER A 241 -11.67 -6.67 -11.15
CA SER A 241 -11.30 -7.73 -12.10
C SER A 241 -10.85 -8.99 -11.36
N ILE A 242 -10.02 -8.85 -10.34
CA ILE A 242 -9.55 -9.96 -9.51
C ILE A 242 -10.71 -10.67 -8.80
N ILE A 243 -11.65 -9.92 -8.20
CA ILE A 243 -12.84 -10.51 -7.56
C ILE A 243 -13.64 -11.35 -8.57
N ARG A 244 -13.84 -10.86 -9.81
CA ARG A 244 -14.51 -11.62 -10.86
C ARG A 244 -13.77 -12.90 -11.21
N SER A 245 -12.44 -12.82 -11.41
CA SER A 245 -11.62 -14.02 -11.69
C SER A 245 -11.68 -15.03 -10.55
N CYS A 246 -11.64 -14.60 -9.30
CA CYS A 246 -11.72 -15.47 -8.13
C CYS A 246 -13.08 -16.16 -8.01
N ALA A 247 -14.17 -15.51 -8.44
CA ALA A 247 -15.51 -16.07 -8.39
C ALA A 247 -15.67 -17.33 -9.25
N GLU A 248 -14.97 -17.44 -10.39
CA GLU A 248 -15.05 -18.59 -11.30
C GLU A 248 -14.62 -19.92 -10.64
N THR A 249 -13.70 -19.85 -9.67
CA THR A 249 -13.20 -21.03 -8.94
C THR A 249 -13.60 -21.02 -7.46
N VAL A 250 -14.42 -20.03 -7.05
CA VAL A 250 -14.86 -19.84 -5.65
C VAL A 250 -13.69 -19.75 -4.66
N LYS A 251 -12.50 -19.33 -5.12
CA LYS A 251 -11.33 -19.16 -4.26
C LYS A 251 -11.49 -17.94 -3.35
N ARG A 252 -10.80 -17.95 -2.24
CA ARG A 252 -10.77 -16.81 -1.31
C ARG A 252 -10.10 -15.61 -1.97
N CYS A 253 -10.65 -14.42 -1.73
CA CYS A 253 -10.11 -13.17 -2.22
C CYS A 253 -10.17 -12.11 -1.13
N THR A 254 -9.04 -11.47 -0.84
CA THR A 254 -8.95 -10.30 0.02
C THR A 254 -8.40 -9.13 -0.78
N VAL A 255 -9.06 -7.99 -0.71
CA VAL A 255 -8.68 -6.81 -1.51
C VAL A 255 -8.58 -5.60 -0.60
N GLU A 256 -7.45 -4.89 -0.73
CA GLU A 256 -7.22 -3.56 -0.18
C GLU A 256 -7.18 -2.57 -1.35
N LEU A 257 -8.07 -1.60 -1.36
CA LEU A 257 -8.29 -0.74 -2.52
C LEU A 257 -8.02 0.73 -2.20
N GLY A 258 -8.16 1.59 -3.20
CA GLY A 258 -7.94 3.01 -3.04
C GLY A 258 -9.00 3.71 -2.18
N GLY A 259 -8.73 4.96 -1.84
CA GLY A 259 -9.58 5.84 -1.06
C GLY A 259 -9.70 7.24 -1.66
N LYS A 260 -10.75 7.95 -1.26
CA LYS A 260 -10.88 9.39 -1.42
C LYS A 260 -11.36 9.96 -0.09
N ASN A 261 -10.46 9.89 0.88
CA ASN A 261 -10.80 9.98 2.29
C ASN A 261 -11.10 11.41 2.71
N PRO A 262 -12.21 11.65 3.44
CA PRO A 262 -12.54 12.94 4.00
C PRO A 262 -11.69 13.25 5.24
N ASN A 263 -11.36 14.52 5.41
CA ASN A 263 -10.84 15.11 6.63
C ASN A 263 -11.79 16.26 7.01
N ILE A 264 -12.72 16.01 7.92
CA ILE A 264 -13.72 16.99 8.37
C ILE A 264 -13.08 17.88 9.44
N VAL A 265 -13.17 19.19 9.27
CA VAL A 265 -12.62 20.16 10.24
C VAL A 265 -13.70 21.13 10.66
N PHE A 266 -14.09 21.09 11.93
CA PHE A 266 -15.03 22.01 12.56
C PHE A 266 -14.32 23.28 13.05
N ALA A 267 -15.04 24.41 13.07
CA ALA A 267 -14.50 25.73 13.43
C ALA A 267 -14.01 25.86 14.89
N ASP A 268 -14.36 24.93 15.76
CA ASP A 268 -13.89 24.90 17.13
C ASP A 268 -12.49 24.29 17.30
N CYS A 269 -11.88 23.77 16.22
CA CYS A 269 -10.51 23.25 16.25
C CYS A 269 -9.46 24.31 16.59
N ASP A 270 -8.31 23.87 17.08
CA ASP A 270 -7.10 24.69 17.09
C ASP A 270 -6.60 24.84 15.64
N LEU A 271 -6.42 26.10 15.22
CA LEU A 271 -6.11 26.42 13.82
C LEU A 271 -4.73 25.90 13.41
N ASP A 272 -3.71 26.10 14.25
CA ASP A 272 -2.34 25.74 13.92
C ASP A 272 -2.22 24.21 13.83
N TRP A 273 -2.83 23.51 14.79
CA TRP A 273 -2.89 22.05 14.78
C TRP A 273 -3.65 21.50 13.55
N ALA A 274 -4.75 22.14 13.16
CA ALA A 274 -5.53 21.76 11.98
C ALA A 274 -4.73 21.96 10.68
N ILE A 275 -3.97 23.06 10.57
CA ILE A 275 -3.09 23.31 9.42
C ILE A 275 -2.04 22.21 9.29
N ASP A 276 -1.33 21.88 10.38
CA ASP A 276 -0.28 20.85 10.37
C ASP A 276 -0.86 19.47 10.07
N ASN A 277 -2.01 19.12 10.68
CA ASN A 277 -2.67 17.86 10.45
C ASN A 277 -3.15 17.69 8.99
N VAL A 278 -3.85 18.69 8.45
CA VAL A 278 -4.34 18.65 7.05
C VAL A 278 -3.16 18.56 6.09
N THR A 279 -2.11 19.35 6.30
CA THR A 279 -0.92 19.34 5.43
C THR A 279 -0.21 17.99 5.46
N THR A 280 0.04 17.45 6.64
CA THR A 280 0.69 16.14 6.81
C THR A 280 -0.17 15.03 6.25
N ALA A 281 -1.48 15.04 6.54
CA ALA A 281 -2.41 13.99 6.10
C ALA A 281 -2.52 13.86 4.58
N VAL A 282 -2.17 14.89 3.80
CA VAL A 282 -2.30 14.86 2.33
C VAL A 282 -0.97 14.81 1.59
N PHE A 283 0.11 15.42 2.11
CA PHE A 283 1.35 15.58 1.34
C PHE A 283 2.46 14.60 1.71
N VAL A 284 2.29 13.77 2.75
CA VAL A 284 3.18 12.65 3.05
C VAL A 284 3.36 11.76 1.82
N HIS A 285 4.59 11.32 1.53
CA HIS A 285 4.95 10.54 0.36
C HIS A 285 4.37 11.11 -0.96
N SER A 286 4.34 12.45 -1.10
CA SER A 286 3.73 13.14 -2.25
C SER A 286 2.27 12.75 -2.52
N GLY A 287 1.49 12.46 -1.47
CA GLY A 287 0.09 12.05 -1.59
C GLY A 287 -0.15 10.66 -2.15
N GLN A 288 0.89 9.84 -2.26
CA GLN A 288 0.84 8.49 -2.84
C GLN A 288 0.46 7.43 -1.80
N VAL A 289 -0.52 7.73 -0.96
CA VAL A 289 -1.01 6.85 0.12
C VAL A 289 -2.51 6.66 -0.01
N CYS A 290 -2.97 5.42 0.08
CA CYS A 290 -4.40 5.09 -0.05
C CYS A 290 -5.29 5.74 1.03
N SER A 291 -4.73 5.97 2.22
CA SER A 291 -5.45 6.54 3.37
C SER A 291 -5.27 8.06 3.55
N VAL A 292 -4.63 8.80 2.62
CA VAL A 292 -4.47 10.26 2.73
C VAL A 292 -5.81 10.98 2.86
N GLY A 293 -5.87 11.99 3.70
CA GLY A 293 -7.01 12.90 3.83
C GLY A 293 -7.09 13.89 2.67
N ALA A 294 -7.25 13.38 1.44
CA ALA A 294 -7.19 14.16 0.21
C ALA A 294 -8.37 15.12 0.01
N ARG A 295 -9.46 14.99 0.78
CA ARG A 295 -10.60 15.90 0.77
C ARG A 295 -10.71 16.61 2.12
N LEU A 296 -10.43 17.91 2.14
CA LEU A 296 -10.73 18.78 3.26
C LEU A 296 -12.19 19.22 3.17
N ILE A 297 -12.99 18.83 4.17
CA ILE A 297 -14.38 19.28 4.34
C ILE A 297 -14.40 20.20 5.56
N VAL A 298 -14.50 21.50 5.33
CA VAL A 298 -14.27 22.52 6.37
C VAL A 298 -15.48 23.40 6.63
N GLU A 299 -15.72 23.72 7.90
CA GLU A 299 -16.77 24.64 8.32
C GLU A 299 -16.48 26.07 7.81
N GLU A 300 -17.49 26.74 7.25
CA GLU A 300 -17.35 27.98 6.47
C GLU A 300 -16.61 29.09 7.21
N SER A 301 -16.92 29.32 8.49
CA SER A 301 -16.30 30.39 9.29
C SER A 301 -14.78 30.21 9.53
N MET A 302 -14.27 29.00 9.39
CA MET A 302 -12.83 28.69 9.54
C MET A 302 -12.13 28.52 8.18
N ALA A 303 -12.87 28.26 7.12
CA ALA A 303 -12.36 27.79 5.84
C ALA A 303 -11.23 28.66 5.27
N ASP A 304 -11.43 29.98 5.16
CA ASP A 304 -10.42 30.86 4.56
C ASP A 304 -9.11 30.88 5.37
N LYS A 305 -9.20 30.90 6.71
CA LYS A 305 -8.01 30.89 7.58
C LYS A 305 -7.24 29.58 7.46
N LEU A 306 -7.95 28.45 7.51
CA LEU A 306 -7.35 27.13 7.41
C LEU A 306 -6.72 26.93 6.02
N VAL A 307 -7.45 27.23 4.95
CA VAL A 307 -6.93 27.07 3.57
C VAL A 307 -5.71 27.95 3.33
N ASN A 308 -5.69 29.21 3.80
CA ASN A 308 -4.53 30.08 3.67
C ASN A 308 -3.31 29.49 4.42
N GLY A 309 -3.49 29.00 5.65
CA GLY A 309 -2.41 28.38 6.42
C GLY A 309 -1.88 27.11 5.76
N VAL A 310 -2.76 26.25 5.25
CA VAL A 310 -2.37 25.05 4.49
C VAL A 310 -1.61 25.42 3.22
N VAL A 311 -2.04 26.44 2.48
CA VAL A 311 -1.32 26.94 1.28
C VAL A 311 0.09 27.41 1.65
N GLU A 312 0.22 28.26 2.69
CA GLU A 312 1.53 28.73 3.15
C GLU A 312 2.45 27.56 3.57
N ARG A 313 1.92 26.57 4.27
CA ARG A 313 2.70 25.40 4.70
C ARG A 313 3.06 24.51 3.50
N ALA A 314 2.14 24.29 2.57
CA ALA A 314 2.36 23.51 1.36
C ALA A 314 3.47 24.10 0.47
N GLN A 315 3.51 25.43 0.33
CA GLN A 315 4.55 26.15 -0.43
C GLN A 315 5.95 26.06 0.21
N ARG A 316 6.04 25.77 1.50
CA ARG A 316 7.30 25.65 2.24
C ARG A 316 7.83 24.21 2.32
N ILE A 317 7.06 23.22 1.86
CA ILE A 317 7.51 21.81 1.86
C ILE A 317 8.78 21.67 1.03
N VAL A 318 9.84 21.17 1.66
CA VAL A 318 11.13 20.94 1.01
C VAL A 318 11.09 19.63 0.24
N MET A 319 11.02 19.73 -1.09
CA MET A 319 11.09 18.58 -1.98
C MET A 319 12.54 18.29 -2.36
N GLY A 320 12.91 17.00 -2.41
CA GLY A 320 14.29 16.65 -2.74
C GLY A 320 14.53 15.17 -2.91
N ASN A 321 15.83 14.82 -2.88
CA ASN A 321 16.26 13.43 -2.83
C ASN A 321 15.83 12.82 -1.49
N GLY A 322 15.11 11.71 -1.54
CA GLY A 322 14.66 11.03 -0.32
C GLY A 322 15.80 10.61 0.63
N LEU A 323 17.01 10.45 0.12
CA LEU A 323 18.20 10.15 0.91
C LEU A 323 18.79 11.40 1.63
N ASP A 324 18.33 12.60 1.28
CA ASP A 324 18.75 13.83 1.95
C ASP A 324 17.83 14.08 3.15
N ALA A 325 18.41 14.19 4.34
CA ALA A 325 17.68 14.43 5.58
C ALA A 325 16.90 15.77 5.61
N ALA A 326 17.25 16.72 4.73
CA ALA A 326 16.52 17.98 4.59
C ALA A 326 15.22 17.84 3.79
N SER A 327 15.04 16.75 3.04
CA SER A 327 13.85 16.53 2.23
C SER A 327 12.65 16.13 3.10
N GLU A 328 11.55 16.89 3.00
CA GLU A 328 10.28 16.57 3.67
C GLU A 328 9.40 15.65 2.80
N THR A 329 9.57 15.67 1.49
CA THR A 329 8.87 14.78 0.55
C THR A 329 9.70 14.53 -0.71
N GLY A 330 9.50 13.38 -1.33
CA GLY A 330 10.14 12.98 -2.55
C GLY A 330 9.30 13.20 -3.82
N PRO A 331 9.72 12.63 -4.95
CA PRO A 331 8.99 12.70 -6.23
C PRO A 331 7.77 11.78 -6.27
N LEU A 332 6.97 11.90 -7.32
CA LEU A 332 6.05 10.87 -7.77
C LEU A 332 6.84 9.66 -8.32
N VAL A 333 6.25 8.46 -8.27
CA VAL A 333 6.95 7.22 -8.58
C VAL A 333 7.40 7.09 -10.04
N SER A 334 6.70 7.74 -10.98
CA SER A 334 7.01 7.62 -12.41
C SER A 334 6.53 8.82 -13.24
N ALA A 335 7.08 8.95 -14.44
CA ALA A 335 6.63 9.95 -15.42
C ALA A 335 5.16 9.77 -15.82
N GLU A 336 4.71 8.52 -15.96
CA GLU A 336 3.32 8.20 -16.29
C GLU A 336 2.38 8.63 -15.17
N HIS A 337 2.75 8.34 -13.92
CA HIS A 337 1.97 8.75 -12.77
C HIS A 337 1.91 10.27 -12.64
N ARG A 338 3.03 10.99 -12.87
CA ARG A 338 3.05 12.45 -12.90
C ARG A 338 2.11 13.00 -13.97
N ALA A 339 2.11 12.45 -15.18
CA ALA A 339 1.20 12.87 -16.24
C ALA A 339 -0.28 12.68 -15.87
N LYS A 340 -0.60 11.60 -15.13
CA LYS A 340 -1.94 11.39 -14.56
C LYS A 340 -2.31 12.52 -13.58
N ILE A 341 -1.40 12.93 -12.69
CA ILE A 341 -1.65 14.01 -11.73
C ILE A 341 -1.88 15.34 -12.43
N GLU A 342 -1.05 15.66 -13.44
CA GLU A 342 -1.22 16.84 -14.28
C GLU A 342 -2.60 16.88 -14.94
N ALA A 343 -3.06 15.73 -15.46
CA ALA A 343 -4.38 15.62 -16.07
C ALA A 343 -5.52 15.88 -15.06
N TYR A 344 -5.40 15.42 -13.82
CA TYR A 344 -6.40 15.70 -12.77
C TYR A 344 -6.46 17.18 -12.41
N VAL A 345 -5.33 17.87 -12.32
CA VAL A 345 -5.31 19.31 -12.02
C VAL A 345 -5.92 20.10 -13.16
N LYS A 346 -5.57 19.78 -14.40
CA LYS A 346 -6.17 20.40 -15.59
C LYS A 346 -7.69 20.21 -15.61
N LEU A 347 -8.14 18.99 -15.39
CA LEU A 347 -9.57 18.66 -15.33
C LEU A 347 -10.30 19.44 -14.23
N ALA A 348 -9.70 19.54 -13.03
CA ALA A 348 -10.29 20.30 -11.93
C ALA A 348 -10.49 21.79 -12.28
N GLN A 349 -9.53 22.40 -12.98
CA GLN A 349 -9.68 23.78 -13.47
C GLN A 349 -10.80 23.90 -14.50
N GLU A 350 -10.90 22.94 -15.43
CA GLU A 350 -11.98 22.91 -16.44
C GLU A 350 -13.36 22.73 -15.79
N GLU A 351 -13.45 22.01 -14.67
CA GLU A 351 -14.66 21.82 -13.87
C GLU A 351 -14.96 23.00 -12.91
N GLY A 352 -14.07 23.99 -12.80
CA GLY A 352 -14.29 25.22 -12.04
C GLY A 352 -13.57 25.32 -10.68
N ALA A 353 -12.73 24.38 -10.31
CA ALA A 353 -11.91 24.47 -9.10
C ALA A 353 -10.87 25.60 -9.22
N VAL A 354 -10.55 26.23 -8.09
CA VAL A 354 -9.58 27.31 -8.00
C VAL A 354 -8.25 26.77 -7.44
N ILE A 355 -7.19 26.83 -8.23
CA ILE A 355 -5.84 26.49 -7.74
C ILE A 355 -5.37 27.62 -6.80
N ARG A 356 -5.08 27.27 -5.54
CA ARG A 356 -4.55 28.19 -4.53
C ARG A 356 -3.01 28.15 -4.48
N CYS A 357 -2.40 26.99 -4.73
CA CYS A 357 -0.96 26.81 -4.90
C CYS A 357 -0.66 25.53 -5.69
N GLY A 358 0.56 25.41 -6.19
CA GLY A 358 1.00 24.25 -6.96
C GLY A 358 0.35 24.13 -8.33
N GLY A 359 -0.10 22.93 -8.68
CA GLY A 359 -0.77 22.63 -9.95
C GLY A 359 0.17 22.47 -11.15
N VAL A 360 1.48 22.53 -10.94
CA VAL A 360 2.51 22.50 -11.97
C VAL A 360 3.75 21.71 -11.49
N ARG A 361 4.63 21.39 -12.44
CA ARG A 361 5.98 20.91 -12.10
C ARG A 361 6.80 22.02 -11.48
N PRO A 362 7.80 21.70 -10.64
CA PRO A 362 8.80 22.69 -10.23
C PRO A 362 9.46 23.33 -11.44
N ASP A 363 9.64 24.66 -11.40
CA ASP A 363 10.38 25.38 -12.44
C ASP A 363 11.86 24.94 -12.44
N PRO A 364 12.41 24.43 -13.55
CA PRO A 364 13.78 23.96 -13.60
C PRO A 364 14.84 25.06 -13.42
N VAL A 365 14.47 26.32 -13.56
CA VAL A 365 15.37 27.45 -13.31
C VAL A 365 15.42 27.75 -11.81
N GLU A 366 14.28 27.72 -11.13
CA GLU A 366 14.17 27.94 -9.69
C GLU A 366 14.63 26.72 -8.89
N PHE A 367 14.27 25.51 -9.37
CA PHE A 367 14.57 24.23 -8.72
C PHE A 367 15.39 23.28 -9.63
N PRO A 368 16.63 23.64 -10.00
CA PRO A 368 17.41 22.84 -10.96
C PRO A 368 17.69 21.41 -10.48
N HIS A 369 17.75 21.18 -9.17
CA HIS A 369 17.97 19.87 -8.55
C HIS A 369 16.75 18.93 -8.66
N LEU A 370 15.56 19.44 -8.99
CA LEU A 370 14.33 18.66 -9.18
C LEU A 370 13.99 18.40 -10.66
N ALA A 371 14.74 19.01 -11.58
CA ALA A 371 14.39 19.07 -13.01
C ALA A 371 14.31 17.70 -13.71
N GLN A 372 15.12 16.72 -13.28
CA GLN A 372 15.19 15.40 -13.89
C GLN A 372 14.19 14.39 -13.27
N GLY A 373 13.79 14.61 -12.02
CA GLY A 373 12.88 13.74 -11.28
C GLY A 373 11.41 13.91 -11.66
N TYR A 374 10.59 13.04 -11.11
CA TYR A 374 9.15 13.06 -11.38
C TYR A 374 8.38 13.94 -10.40
N PHE A 375 8.91 15.11 -10.08
CA PHE A 375 8.31 16.03 -9.11
C PHE A 375 7.07 16.74 -9.61
N PHE A 376 6.19 17.04 -8.67
CA PHE A 376 4.99 17.85 -8.86
C PHE A 376 4.71 18.64 -7.58
N LEU A 377 4.42 19.94 -7.69
CA LEU A 377 4.24 20.81 -6.52
C LEU A 377 3.02 20.41 -5.70
N PRO A 378 3.10 20.44 -4.36
CA PRO A 378 1.94 20.31 -3.48
C PRO A 378 0.83 21.27 -3.90
N THR A 379 -0.37 20.72 -4.14
CA THR A 379 -1.45 21.42 -4.83
C THR A 379 -2.69 21.49 -3.96
N VAL A 380 -3.21 22.72 -3.78
CA VAL A 380 -4.47 22.96 -3.07
C VAL A 380 -5.51 23.49 -4.07
N LEU A 381 -6.60 22.75 -4.20
CA LEU A 381 -7.76 23.09 -5.05
C LEU A 381 -8.91 23.55 -4.14
N ASP A 382 -9.27 24.80 -4.21
CA ASP A 382 -10.38 25.40 -3.46
C ASP A 382 -11.65 25.51 -4.32
N LYS A 383 -12.78 25.76 -3.67
CA LYS A 383 -14.11 25.86 -4.30
C LYS A 383 -14.48 24.62 -5.11
N CYS A 384 -14.08 23.47 -4.59
CA CYS A 384 -14.45 22.20 -5.21
C CYS A 384 -15.93 21.90 -4.94
N ASP A 385 -16.62 21.46 -5.99
CA ASP A 385 -17.97 20.93 -5.90
C ASP A 385 -17.93 19.40 -5.84
N ARG A 386 -18.84 18.80 -5.09
CA ARG A 386 -18.96 17.34 -4.91
C ARG A 386 -19.09 16.54 -6.21
N THR A 387 -19.52 17.17 -7.30
CA THR A 387 -19.68 16.51 -8.61
C THR A 387 -18.39 16.48 -9.43
N MET A 388 -17.37 17.25 -9.04
CA MET A 388 -16.09 17.28 -9.74
C MET A 388 -15.37 15.93 -9.66
N ARG A 389 -14.79 15.49 -10.77
CA ARG A 389 -14.06 14.23 -10.83
C ARG A 389 -12.85 14.19 -9.87
N VAL A 390 -12.20 15.34 -9.67
CA VAL A 390 -11.07 15.43 -8.73
C VAL A 390 -11.51 15.22 -7.27
N VAL A 391 -12.79 15.45 -6.94
CA VAL A 391 -13.40 15.14 -5.63
C VAL A 391 -13.82 13.68 -5.54
N GLN A 392 -14.37 13.13 -6.63
CA GLN A 392 -14.95 11.79 -6.68
C GLN A 392 -13.94 10.66 -6.99
N GLU A 393 -12.80 10.99 -7.59
CA GLU A 393 -11.82 10.01 -8.04
C GLU A 393 -10.51 10.12 -7.26
N GLU A 394 -9.85 8.98 -7.07
CA GLU A 394 -8.54 8.92 -6.44
C GLU A 394 -7.46 9.39 -7.41
N SER A 395 -6.89 10.58 -7.17
CA SER A 395 -5.74 11.08 -7.92
C SER A 395 -4.46 10.32 -7.59
N PHE A 396 -4.24 10.01 -6.31
CA PHE A 396 -3.06 9.34 -5.75
C PHE A 396 -1.78 10.18 -5.87
N GLY A 397 -1.90 11.49 -5.62
CA GLY A 397 -0.80 12.45 -5.72
C GLY A 397 -1.02 13.66 -4.80
N PRO A 398 -0.13 14.65 -4.82
CA PRO A 398 -0.12 15.75 -3.86
C PRO A 398 -1.21 16.78 -4.15
N ILE A 399 -2.48 16.36 -4.12
CA ILE A 399 -3.65 17.19 -4.41
C ILE A 399 -4.62 17.15 -3.23
N LEU A 400 -4.85 18.30 -2.60
CA LEU A 400 -5.92 18.54 -1.63
C LEU A 400 -7.10 19.21 -2.33
N THR A 401 -8.30 18.64 -2.20
CA THR A 401 -9.55 19.32 -2.59
C THR A 401 -10.22 19.91 -1.36
N VAL A 402 -10.79 21.11 -1.50
CA VAL A 402 -11.47 21.82 -0.41
C VAL A 402 -12.96 21.94 -0.75
N GLU A 403 -13.77 21.35 0.11
CA GLU A 403 -15.23 21.47 0.14
C GLU A 403 -15.64 22.21 1.42
N ARG A 404 -16.73 22.97 1.40
CA ARG A 404 -17.18 23.76 2.54
C ARG A 404 -18.57 23.35 2.96
N PHE A 405 -18.85 23.44 4.27
CA PHE A 405 -20.18 23.25 4.81
C PHE A 405 -20.60 24.41 5.72
N PRO A 406 -21.91 24.69 5.86
CA PRO A 406 -22.42 25.79 6.69
C PRO A 406 -22.06 25.60 8.17
N ASP A 407 -21.88 26.72 8.88
CA ASP A 407 -21.58 26.72 10.32
C ASP A 407 -22.63 25.93 11.11
N GLY A 408 -22.18 24.97 11.92
CA GLY A 408 -23.03 24.13 12.75
C GLY A 408 -23.81 23.04 12.02
N ASP A 409 -23.66 22.90 10.70
CA ASP A 409 -24.36 21.88 9.89
C ASP A 409 -23.54 20.58 9.78
N GLU A 410 -23.53 19.80 10.88
CA GLU A 410 -22.85 18.51 10.94
C GLU A 410 -23.44 17.48 9.95
N GLU A 411 -24.74 17.54 9.65
CA GLU A 411 -25.39 16.63 8.71
C GLU A 411 -24.83 16.82 7.30
N THR A 412 -24.65 18.07 6.85
CA THR A 412 -24.02 18.37 5.57
C THR A 412 -22.55 17.93 5.54
N ALA A 413 -21.79 18.10 6.62
CA ALA A 413 -20.41 17.62 6.69
C ALA A 413 -20.32 16.08 6.50
N ILE A 414 -21.16 15.32 7.19
CA ILE A 414 -21.24 13.85 7.08
C ILE A 414 -21.74 13.43 5.68
N MET A 415 -22.73 14.13 5.13
CA MET A 415 -23.24 13.86 3.79
C MET A 415 -22.12 14.05 2.73
N LEU A 416 -21.38 15.15 2.77
CA LEU A 416 -20.25 15.37 1.88
C LEU A 416 -19.17 14.29 2.06
N ALA A 417 -18.83 13.94 3.30
CA ALA A 417 -17.83 12.94 3.60
C ALA A 417 -18.16 11.57 2.99
N ASN A 418 -19.43 11.17 3.06
CA ASN A 418 -19.92 9.89 2.52
C ASN A 418 -20.24 9.91 1.02
N ASP A 419 -20.24 11.09 0.37
CA ASP A 419 -20.56 11.21 -1.06
C ASP A 419 -19.38 10.78 -1.96
N THR A 420 -19.02 9.53 -1.84
CA THR A 420 -17.94 8.88 -2.59
C THR A 420 -18.20 7.38 -2.70
N LYS A 421 -17.66 6.75 -3.75
CA LYS A 421 -17.69 5.28 -3.92
C LYS A 421 -16.65 4.53 -3.09
N TYR A 422 -15.81 5.24 -2.35
CA TYR A 422 -14.76 4.69 -1.49
C TYR A 422 -15.21 4.69 -0.03
N GLY A 423 -14.44 4.01 0.83
CA GLY A 423 -14.72 3.95 2.27
C GLY A 423 -13.51 3.52 3.10
N LEU A 424 -12.28 3.76 2.60
CA LEU A 424 -11.07 3.22 3.21
C LEU A 424 -10.71 3.87 4.55
N ALA A 425 -10.76 5.19 4.62
CA ALA A 425 -10.36 5.95 5.81
C ALA A 425 -11.13 7.26 5.91
N GLY A 426 -11.04 7.93 7.05
CA GLY A 426 -11.60 9.26 7.29
C GLY A 426 -11.03 9.87 8.56
N GLY A 427 -11.16 11.19 8.70
CA GLY A 427 -10.74 11.92 9.88
C GLY A 427 -11.76 12.99 10.26
N VAL A 428 -11.89 13.26 11.56
CA VAL A 428 -12.72 14.34 12.11
C VAL A 428 -11.91 15.11 13.14
N GLN A 429 -11.92 16.42 13.03
CA GLN A 429 -11.21 17.36 13.90
C GLN A 429 -12.19 18.31 14.57
N SER A 430 -12.29 18.24 15.89
CA SER A 430 -13.10 19.09 16.75
C SER A 430 -12.54 19.06 18.17
N LYS A 431 -12.66 20.18 18.93
CA LYS A 431 -12.40 20.17 20.39
C LYS A 431 -13.49 19.45 21.15
N ASP A 432 -14.69 19.36 20.59
CA ASP A 432 -15.78 18.58 21.14
C ASP A 432 -15.59 17.08 20.80
N GLN A 433 -15.12 16.31 21.76
CA GLN A 433 -14.88 14.88 21.62
C GLN A 433 -16.16 14.09 21.30
N ALA A 434 -17.32 14.52 21.82
CA ALA A 434 -18.59 13.86 21.55
C ALA A 434 -18.99 14.06 20.07
N ARG A 435 -18.82 15.28 19.53
CA ARG A 435 -19.01 15.58 18.12
C ARG A 435 -18.05 14.79 17.26
N ALA A 436 -16.76 14.81 17.56
CA ALA A 436 -15.76 14.09 16.77
C ALA A 436 -16.06 12.59 16.71
N ALA A 437 -16.40 11.96 17.84
CA ALA A 437 -16.77 10.54 17.89
C ALA A 437 -18.10 10.25 17.18
N GLY A 438 -19.09 11.13 17.33
CA GLY A 438 -20.40 11.02 16.70
C GLY A 438 -20.29 11.11 15.19
N SER A 439 -19.64 12.18 14.66
CA SER A 439 -19.43 12.35 13.23
C SER A 439 -18.63 11.19 12.62
N TYR A 440 -17.56 10.75 13.30
CA TYR A 440 -16.74 9.61 12.80
C TYR A 440 -17.55 8.30 12.72
N THR A 441 -18.42 8.05 13.70
CA THR A 441 -19.30 6.85 13.74
C THR A 441 -20.25 6.78 12.54
N HIS A 442 -20.60 7.93 11.96
CA HIS A 442 -21.51 8.01 10.81
C HIS A 442 -20.78 8.04 9.46
N LEU A 443 -19.43 7.96 9.44
CA LEU A 443 -18.68 7.78 8.20
C LEU A 443 -18.81 6.34 7.71
N THR A 444 -18.99 6.17 6.40
CA THR A 444 -18.99 4.86 5.74
C THR A 444 -17.55 4.39 5.56
N LEU A 445 -17.05 3.70 6.58
CA LEU A 445 -15.72 3.08 6.59
C LEU A 445 -15.84 1.55 6.60
N PRO A 446 -14.77 0.79 6.24
CA PRO A 446 -14.80 -0.68 6.22
C PRO A 446 -15.00 -1.31 7.58
#